data_1113efa4f919248b6d43f05ac36cfc8e
#
_entry.id   1113efa4f919248b6d43f05ac36cfc8e
#
_cell.length_a   1.000
_cell.length_b   1.000
_cell.length_c   1.000
_cell.angle_alpha   90.00
_cell.angle_beta   90.00
_cell.angle_gamma   90.00
#
_symmetry.space_group_name_H-M   'P 1'
#
loop_
_entity.id
_entity.type
_entity.pdbx_description
1 polymer ?
#
loop_
_entity_poly.entity_id
_entity_poly.type
_entity_poly.pdbx_seq_one_letter_code
_entity_poly.pdbx_strand_id
1 'polypeptide(L)'
;MPFGAGTNLVASIGDGAILKIFPSLLRDQFLSERTTLRLMFRRLADVTTPELLYEGERDGWSYLIMTRLDGDPASEVWPQLDEPDKQHMLRQLGRLIADVQRVPAGELLALGPSWSDFLQAQFAACRDRHQRLGLPSPLLDELDDLLQEAAAILPRDPSPVILTGEYIPENFLVAPDGRGWRLSGLFDFGDVMAGFGEYDLLGPSAFMAAGHRGRVRALFEGYGLTPGEITWQFKRRLLALMLLHRASDPVRHICIPDWPSKVRSFDELQALVWPD
;
A
#
# COMPACT_ATOMS: atom_id res chain seq x y z
N MET A 1 -22.56 -11.65 9.37
CA MET A 1 -22.31 -10.63 10.41
C MET A 1 -21.54 -9.46 9.79
N PRO A 2 -21.82 -8.20 10.17
CA PRO A 2 -21.03 -7.07 9.69
C PRO A 2 -19.62 -7.05 10.34
N PHE A 3 -18.63 -6.57 9.62
CA PHE A 3 -17.30 -6.30 10.14
C PHE A 3 -17.23 -4.84 10.62
N GLY A 4 -16.61 -4.60 11.76
CA GLY A 4 -16.71 -3.34 12.51
C GLY A 4 -15.72 -2.23 12.12
N ALA A 5 -14.90 -2.39 11.08
CA ALA A 5 -13.91 -1.38 10.68
C ALA A 5 -13.88 -1.22 9.16
N GLY A 6 -13.65 0.02 8.67
CA GLY A 6 -13.52 0.34 7.26
C GLY A 6 -14.51 1.41 6.78
N THR A 7 -14.26 1.96 5.59
CA THR A 7 -15.08 2.98 4.93
C THR A 7 -16.36 2.40 4.30
N ASN A 8 -16.34 1.12 3.97
CA ASN A 8 -17.43 0.40 3.33
C ASN A 8 -18.13 -0.53 4.30
N LEU A 9 -19.42 -0.81 4.08
CA LEU A 9 -20.11 -1.84 4.82
C LEU A 9 -19.68 -3.21 4.28
N VAL A 10 -19.06 -4.03 5.14
CA VAL A 10 -18.64 -5.39 4.82
C VAL A 10 -19.33 -6.38 5.73
N ALA A 11 -19.85 -7.47 5.15
CA ALA A 11 -20.54 -8.52 5.91
C ALA A 11 -20.29 -9.90 5.31
N SER A 12 -20.21 -10.94 6.15
CA SER A 12 -20.20 -12.32 5.67
C SER A 12 -21.59 -12.80 5.30
N ILE A 13 -21.68 -13.55 4.19
CA ILE A 13 -22.85 -14.28 3.73
C ILE A 13 -22.55 -15.78 3.88
N GLY A 14 -23.10 -16.40 4.93
CA GLY A 14 -22.68 -17.76 5.28
C GLY A 14 -21.19 -17.84 5.58
N ASP A 15 -20.57 -18.97 5.28
CA ASP A 15 -19.15 -19.21 5.57
C ASP A 15 -18.22 -18.95 4.37
N GLY A 16 -18.79 -18.85 3.16
CA GLY A 16 -17.99 -18.84 1.92
C GLY A 16 -17.98 -17.53 1.14
N ALA A 17 -18.78 -16.52 1.53
CA ALA A 17 -18.87 -15.28 0.76
C ALA A 17 -18.83 -14.02 1.62
N ILE A 18 -18.38 -12.94 1.02
CA ILE A 18 -18.34 -11.59 1.58
C ILE A 18 -19.19 -10.67 0.69
N LEU A 19 -20.05 -9.91 1.33
CA LEU A 19 -20.77 -8.77 0.74
C LEU A 19 -20.03 -7.49 1.10
N LYS A 20 -19.68 -6.68 0.11
CA LYS A 20 -19.16 -5.32 0.30
C LYS A 20 -20.11 -4.34 -0.39
N ILE A 21 -20.55 -3.32 0.32
CA ILE A 21 -21.52 -2.32 -0.15
C ILE A 21 -20.84 -0.95 -0.18
N PHE A 22 -20.99 -0.28 -1.31
CA PHE A 22 -20.41 1.02 -1.59
C PHE A 22 -21.51 2.07 -1.69
N PRO A 23 -21.53 3.08 -0.80
CA PRO A 23 -22.39 4.25 -0.99
C PRO A 23 -22.12 4.93 -2.33
N SER A 24 -23.10 5.64 -2.88
CA SER A 24 -22.94 6.35 -4.16
C SER A 24 -21.70 7.27 -4.22
N LEU A 25 -21.35 7.86 -3.11
CA LEU A 25 -20.14 8.65 -2.89
C LEU A 25 -18.83 7.86 -3.14
N LEU A 26 -18.84 6.52 -2.97
CA LEU A 26 -17.69 5.63 -3.13
C LEU A 26 -17.77 4.78 -4.42
N ARG A 27 -18.51 5.29 -5.44
CA ARG A 27 -18.65 4.60 -6.72
C ARG A 27 -17.29 4.32 -7.40
N ASP A 28 -16.33 5.22 -7.27
CA ASP A 28 -15.00 5.04 -7.85
C ASP A 28 -14.26 3.86 -7.19
N GLN A 29 -14.38 3.71 -5.86
CA GLN A 29 -13.83 2.55 -5.16
C GLN A 29 -14.51 1.24 -5.60
N PHE A 30 -15.83 1.24 -5.80
CA PHE A 30 -16.53 0.08 -6.35
C PHE A 30 -15.98 -0.29 -7.74
N LEU A 31 -15.79 0.67 -8.63
CA LEU A 31 -15.26 0.43 -9.98
C LEU A 31 -13.82 -0.12 -9.93
N SER A 32 -12.97 0.47 -9.09
CA SER A 32 -11.58 0.04 -8.90
C SER A 32 -11.53 -1.40 -8.37
N GLU A 33 -12.27 -1.70 -7.29
CA GLU A 33 -12.27 -3.03 -6.69
C GLU A 33 -12.82 -4.09 -7.63
N ARG A 34 -13.97 -3.82 -8.27
CA ARG A 34 -14.57 -4.70 -9.26
C ARG A 34 -13.61 -5.05 -10.40
N THR A 35 -12.97 -4.03 -10.95
CA THR A 35 -12.05 -4.21 -12.08
C THR A 35 -10.80 -4.97 -11.65
N THR A 36 -10.25 -4.63 -10.48
CA THR A 36 -9.06 -5.30 -9.95
C THR A 36 -9.32 -6.76 -9.64
N LEU A 37 -10.44 -7.11 -9.00
CA LEU A 37 -10.81 -8.50 -8.74
C LEU A 37 -10.86 -9.33 -10.03
N ARG A 38 -11.41 -8.78 -11.12
CA ARG A 38 -11.42 -9.44 -12.42
C ARG A 38 -10.03 -9.60 -13.03
N LEU A 39 -9.19 -8.57 -12.94
CA LEU A 39 -7.82 -8.60 -13.46
C LEU A 39 -6.92 -9.55 -12.66
N MET A 40 -7.08 -9.62 -11.34
CA MET A 40 -6.24 -10.42 -10.46
C MET A 40 -6.66 -11.88 -10.36
N PHE A 41 -7.85 -12.23 -10.83
CA PHE A 41 -8.39 -13.60 -10.72
C PHE A 41 -7.41 -14.65 -11.24
N ARG A 42 -6.92 -15.51 -10.35
CA ARG A 42 -5.95 -16.59 -10.61
C ARG A 42 -4.64 -16.14 -11.29
N ARG A 43 -4.24 -14.89 -11.08
CA ARG A 43 -3.00 -14.36 -11.66
C ARG A 43 -1.80 -14.45 -10.74
N LEU A 44 -2.02 -14.60 -9.44
CA LEU A 44 -0.97 -14.74 -8.45
C LEU A 44 -0.78 -16.22 -8.12
N ALA A 45 0.48 -16.67 -8.07
CA ALA A 45 0.81 -18.06 -7.84
C ALA A 45 0.66 -18.49 -6.38
N ASP A 46 1.14 -17.64 -5.47
CA ASP A 46 1.32 -17.99 -4.05
C ASP A 46 0.28 -17.35 -3.13
N VAL A 47 -0.44 -16.34 -3.60
CA VAL A 47 -1.42 -15.58 -2.81
C VAL A 47 -2.76 -15.57 -3.52
N THR A 48 -3.83 -15.84 -2.77
CA THR A 48 -5.19 -15.87 -3.32
C THR A 48 -5.83 -14.49 -3.20
N THR A 49 -6.54 -14.07 -4.24
CA THR A 49 -7.41 -12.89 -4.20
C THR A 49 -8.88 -13.34 -4.23
N PRO A 50 -9.84 -12.56 -3.67
CA PRO A 50 -11.24 -12.92 -3.76
C PRO A 50 -11.71 -13.07 -5.21
N GLU A 51 -12.52 -14.08 -5.49
CA GLU A 51 -13.24 -14.22 -6.75
C GLU A 51 -14.52 -13.40 -6.69
N LEU A 52 -14.76 -12.56 -7.68
CA LEU A 52 -16.02 -11.82 -7.83
C LEU A 52 -17.13 -12.79 -8.25
N LEU A 53 -18.12 -12.99 -7.38
CA LEU A 53 -19.27 -13.87 -7.60
C LEU A 53 -20.45 -13.12 -8.22
N TYR A 54 -20.79 -11.97 -7.65
CA TYR A 54 -21.89 -11.12 -8.11
C TYR A 54 -21.55 -9.64 -7.92
N GLU A 55 -22.16 -8.83 -8.76
CA GLU A 55 -22.13 -7.37 -8.64
C GLU A 55 -23.50 -6.79 -8.97
N GLY A 56 -23.79 -5.62 -8.46
CA GLY A 56 -25.04 -4.94 -8.75
C GLY A 56 -25.13 -3.57 -8.11
N GLU A 57 -26.29 -2.97 -8.35
CA GLU A 57 -26.67 -1.68 -7.77
C GLU A 57 -28.11 -1.76 -7.28
N ARG A 58 -28.39 -1.22 -6.10
CA ARG A 58 -29.72 -1.13 -5.53
C ARG A 58 -29.88 0.18 -4.79
N ASP A 59 -30.91 0.94 -5.13
CA ASP A 59 -31.24 2.22 -4.50
C ASP A 59 -30.06 3.23 -4.49
N GLY A 60 -29.25 3.23 -5.57
CA GLY A 60 -28.05 4.08 -5.71
C GLY A 60 -26.80 3.58 -4.97
N TRP A 61 -26.86 2.41 -4.36
CA TRP A 61 -25.72 1.76 -3.69
C TRP A 61 -25.20 0.62 -4.56
N SER A 62 -23.92 0.64 -4.84
CA SER A 62 -23.26 -0.47 -5.54
C SER A 62 -22.83 -1.55 -4.55
N TYR A 63 -22.79 -2.81 -4.99
CA TYR A 63 -22.31 -3.90 -4.15
C TYR A 63 -21.54 -4.94 -4.93
N LEU A 64 -20.63 -5.61 -4.23
CA LEU A 64 -19.91 -6.80 -4.68
C LEU A 64 -20.17 -7.96 -3.72
N ILE A 65 -20.36 -9.16 -4.28
CA ILE A 65 -20.31 -10.41 -3.53
C ILE A 65 -19.11 -11.17 -4.07
N MET A 66 -18.20 -11.54 -3.18
CA MET A 66 -16.96 -12.20 -3.52
C MET A 66 -16.70 -13.39 -2.60
N THR A 67 -15.81 -14.29 -2.98
CA THR A 67 -15.41 -15.40 -2.13
C THR A 67 -14.73 -14.90 -0.86
N ARG A 68 -15.02 -15.57 0.26
CA ARG A 68 -14.25 -15.40 1.48
C ARG A 68 -12.92 -16.13 1.35
N LEU A 69 -11.85 -15.48 1.74
CA LEU A 69 -10.52 -16.10 1.79
C LEU A 69 -10.29 -16.79 3.13
N ASP A 70 -9.53 -17.87 3.12
CA ASP A 70 -9.07 -18.58 4.31
C ASP A 70 -7.72 -18.02 4.79
N GLY A 71 -7.54 -17.98 6.10
CA GLY A 71 -6.32 -17.53 6.76
C GLY A 71 -6.60 -16.62 7.95
N ASP A 72 -5.54 -16.30 8.68
CA ASP A 72 -5.58 -15.40 9.82
C ASP A 72 -5.23 -13.98 9.38
N PRO A 73 -5.85 -12.92 9.95
CA PRO A 73 -5.49 -11.54 9.64
C PRO A 73 -4.00 -11.27 9.95
N ALA A 74 -3.26 -10.75 8.99
CA ALA A 74 -1.84 -10.46 9.20
C ALA A 74 -1.64 -9.40 10.31
N SER A 75 -2.59 -8.48 10.50
CA SER A 75 -2.57 -7.50 11.59
C SER A 75 -2.59 -8.12 12.99
N GLU A 76 -3.18 -9.31 13.14
CA GLU A 76 -3.21 -10.04 14.41
C GLU A 76 -1.94 -10.90 14.61
N VAL A 77 -1.41 -11.47 13.54
CA VAL A 77 -0.25 -12.36 13.58
C VAL A 77 1.08 -11.60 13.61
N TRP A 78 1.21 -10.54 12.81
CA TRP A 78 2.43 -9.74 12.65
C TRP A 78 3.10 -9.28 13.97
N PRO A 79 2.36 -8.75 14.97
CA PRO A 79 2.96 -8.33 16.23
C PRO A 79 3.62 -9.47 17.01
N GLN A 80 3.14 -10.71 16.81
CA GLN A 80 3.56 -11.90 17.56
C GLN A 80 4.75 -12.63 16.92
N LEU A 81 5.09 -12.30 15.66
CA LEU A 81 6.19 -12.94 14.93
C LEU A 81 7.54 -12.55 15.50
N ASP A 82 8.48 -13.47 15.42
CA ASP A 82 9.90 -13.20 15.64
C ASP A 82 10.54 -12.46 14.44
N GLU A 83 11.78 -12.01 14.58
CA GLU A 83 12.47 -11.27 13.53
C GLU A 83 12.74 -12.07 12.24
N PRO A 84 13.15 -13.33 12.28
CA PRO A 84 13.26 -14.17 11.09
C PRO A 84 11.95 -14.31 10.32
N ASP A 85 10.84 -14.54 11.00
CA ASP A 85 9.52 -14.66 10.39
C ASP A 85 9.05 -13.33 9.80
N LYS A 86 9.27 -12.19 10.48
CA LYS A 86 8.99 -10.87 9.96
C LYS A 86 9.76 -10.57 8.67
N GLN A 87 11.05 -10.90 8.63
CA GLN A 87 11.86 -10.73 7.43
C GLN A 87 11.42 -11.68 6.31
N HIS A 88 11.05 -12.91 6.65
CA HIS A 88 10.53 -13.88 5.69
C HIS A 88 9.23 -13.37 5.05
N MET A 89 8.29 -12.88 5.86
CA MET A 89 7.02 -12.34 5.39
C MET A 89 7.22 -11.08 4.53
N LEU A 90 8.11 -10.16 4.91
CA LEU A 90 8.41 -8.98 4.10
C LEU A 90 9.06 -9.33 2.76
N ARG A 91 9.88 -10.39 2.70
CA ARG A 91 10.41 -10.89 1.43
C ARG A 91 9.30 -11.45 0.53
N GLN A 92 8.32 -12.15 1.11
CA GLN A 92 7.13 -12.60 0.36
C GLN A 92 6.30 -11.41 -0.11
N LEU A 93 6.12 -10.40 0.73
CA LEU A 93 5.36 -9.19 0.39
C LEU A 93 6.02 -8.41 -0.75
N GLY A 94 7.35 -8.27 -0.73
CA GLY A 94 8.07 -7.66 -1.86
C GLY A 94 7.83 -8.42 -3.17
N ARG A 95 7.86 -9.77 -3.16
CA ARG A 95 7.53 -10.59 -4.33
C ARG A 95 6.10 -10.39 -4.78
N LEU A 96 5.16 -10.38 -3.85
CA LEU A 96 3.74 -10.16 -4.14
C LEU A 96 3.52 -8.82 -4.84
N ILE A 97 4.15 -7.74 -4.36
CA ILE A 97 4.08 -6.42 -5.01
C ILE A 97 4.60 -6.51 -6.45
N ALA A 98 5.77 -7.13 -6.65
CA ALA A 98 6.35 -7.31 -7.99
C ALA A 98 5.45 -8.17 -8.90
N ASP A 99 4.80 -9.20 -8.36
CA ASP A 99 3.90 -10.07 -9.13
C ASP A 99 2.60 -9.35 -9.53
N VAL A 100 2.01 -8.57 -8.62
CA VAL A 100 0.86 -7.72 -8.91
C VAL A 100 1.19 -6.73 -10.02
N GLN A 101 2.36 -6.10 -9.96
CA GLN A 101 2.80 -5.11 -10.95
C GLN A 101 3.13 -5.71 -12.32
N ARG A 102 3.32 -7.02 -12.43
CA ARG A 102 3.43 -7.72 -13.72
C ARG A 102 2.09 -8.01 -14.38
N VAL A 103 0.99 -7.93 -13.64
CA VAL A 103 -0.35 -8.06 -14.21
C VAL A 103 -0.64 -6.81 -15.04
N PRO A 104 -1.02 -6.95 -16.34
CA PRO A 104 -1.37 -5.79 -17.14
C PRO A 104 -2.50 -4.97 -16.51
N ALA A 105 -2.32 -3.66 -16.38
CA ALA A 105 -3.30 -2.78 -15.74
C ALA A 105 -4.64 -2.70 -16.49
N GLY A 106 -4.65 -2.97 -17.82
CA GLY A 106 -5.87 -3.14 -18.59
C GLY A 106 -6.86 -1.98 -18.42
N GLU A 107 -8.10 -2.31 -18.03
CA GLU A 107 -9.18 -1.35 -17.82
C GLU A 107 -8.93 -0.37 -16.67
N LEU A 108 -8.04 -0.67 -15.72
CA LEU A 108 -7.69 0.25 -14.64
C LEU A 108 -7.09 1.57 -15.15
N LEU A 109 -6.44 1.56 -16.32
CA LEU A 109 -5.89 2.77 -16.95
C LEU A 109 -6.96 3.82 -17.28
N ALA A 110 -8.21 3.39 -17.43
CA ALA A 110 -9.34 4.28 -17.70
C ALA A 110 -10.09 4.72 -16.43
N LEU A 111 -9.69 4.19 -15.26
CA LEU A 111 -10.30 4.53 -13.97
C LEU A 111 -9.41 5.50 -13.21
N GLY A 112 -10.03 6.55 -12.67
CA GLY A 112 -9.33 7.55 -11.87
C GLY A 112 -8.44 8.50 -12.70
N PRO A 113 -7.65 9.35 -12.03
CA PRO A 113 -6.74 10.28 -12.65
C PRO A 113 -5.52 9.55 -13.25
N SER A 114 -4.90 10.15 -14.27
CA SER A 114 -3.58 9.72 -14.70
C SER A 114 -2.55 9.89 -13.56
N TRP A 115 -1.43 9.17 -13.63
CA TRP A 115 -0.35 9.32 -12.64
C TRP A 115 0.15 10.76 -12.54
N SER A 116 0.26 11.46 -13.68
CA SER A 116 0.66 12.87 -13.73
C SER A 116 -0.34 13.78 -13.02
N ASP A 117 -1.64 13.59 -13.27
CA ASP A 117 -2.70 14.38 -12.62
C ASP A 117 -2.77 14.08 -11.12
N PHE A 118 -2.61 12.80 -10.75
CA PHE A 118 -2.50 12.39 -9.35
C PHE A 118 -1.34 13.11 -8.66
N LEU A 119 -0.12 13.04 -9.21
CA LEU A 119 1.03 13.72 -8.64
C LEU A 119 0.80 15.22 -8.52
N GLN A 120 0.28 15.87 -9.56
CA GLN A 120 -0.02 17.30 -9.53
C GLN A 120 -0.94 17.68 -8.38
N ALA A 121 -2.01 16.91 -8.17
CA ALA A 121 -2.94 17.12 -7.06
C ALA A 121 -2.26 16.90 -5.70
N GLN A 122 -1.40 15.88 -5.57
CA GLN A 122 -0.67 15.61 -4.34
C GLN A 122 0.35 16.72 -4.03
N PHE A 123 1.09 17.21 -5.02
CA PHE A 123 2.02 18.34 -4.84
C PHE A 123 1.28 19.58 -4.34
N ALA A 124 0.14 19.91 -4.95
CA ALA A 124 -0.65 21.09 -4.58
C ALA A 124 -1.19 21.02 -3.13
N ALA A 125 -1.53 19.81 -2.66
CA ALA A 125 -2.12 19.62 -1.32
C ALA A 125 -1.07 19.32 -0.23
N CYS A 126 0.17 19.00 -0.58
CA CYS A 126 1.15 18.39 0.32
C CYS A 126 1.45 19.25 1.55
N ARG A 127 1.84 20.52 1.35
CA ARG A 127 2.23 21.42 2.45
C ARG A 127 1.10 21.64 3.44
N ASP A 128 -0.08 22.03 2.96
CA ASP A 128 -1.24 22.30 3.81
C ASP A 128 -1.69 21.04 4.57
N ARG A 129 -1.61 19.88 3.92
CA ARG A 129 -1.91 18.59 4.54
C ARG A 129 -0.96 18.31 5.71
N HIS A 130 0.35 18.35 5.47
CA HIS A 130 1.34 18.01 6.47
C HIS A 130 1.42 19.03 7.61
N GLN A 131 1.17 20.31 7.34
CA GLN A 131 1.04 21.32 8.39
C GLN A 131 -0.15 21.01 9.31
N ARG A 132 -1.31 20.65 8.75
CA ARG A 132 -2.50 20.28 9.55
C ARG A 132 -2.32 18.97 10.33
N LEU A 133 -1.54 18.02 9.80
CA LEU A 133 -1.26 16.73 10.43
C LEU A 133 -0.13 16.81 11.47
N GLY A 134 0.48 17.98 11.67
CA GLY A 134 1.48 18.18 12.72
C GLY A 134 2.87 17.63 12.38
N LEU A 135 3.25 17.65 11.10
CA LEU A 135 4.64 17.34 10.72
C LEU A 135 5.58 18.28 11.49
N PRO A 136 6.69 17.80 12.11
CA PRO A 136 7.61 18.62 12.87
C PRO A 136 8.09 19.86 12.12
N SER A 137 8.15 21.01 12.81
CA SER A 137 8.52 22.30 12.20
C SER A 137 9.83 22.26 11.39
N PRO A 138 10.92 21.61 11.86
CA PRO A 138 12.13 21.53 11.03
C PRO A 138 11.90 20.87 9.67
N LEU A 139 11.03 19.84 9.61
CA LEU A 139 10.68 19.18 8.35
C LEU A 139 9.73 20.03 7.49
N LEU A 140 8.82 20.79 8.11
CA LEU A 140 7.97 21.74 7.38
C LEU A 140 8.80 22.87 6.74
N ASP A 141 9.88 23.30 7.38
CA ASP A 141 10.77 24.34 6.85
C ASP A 141 11.53 23.85 5.59
N GLU A 142 11.90 22.56 5.55
CA GLU A 142 12.57 21.92 4.41
C GLU A 142 11.61 21.40 3.32
N LEU A 143 10.29 21.40 3.58
CA LEU A 143 9.33 20.68 2.73
C LEU A 143 9.28 21.21 1.29
N ASP A 144 9.35 22.52 1.10
CA ASP A 144 9.27 23.10 -0.24
C ASP A 144 10.51 22.74 -1.08
N ASP A 145 11.69 22.69 -0.48
CA ASP A 145 12.93 22.26 -1.14
C ASP A 145 12.84 20.79 -1.53
N LEU A 146 12.34 19.94 -0.63
CA LEU A 146 12.10 18.52 -0.94
C LEU A 146 11.08 18.36 -2.06
N LEU A 147 9.98 19.13 -2.08
CA LEU A 147 8.99 19.06 -3.15
C LEU A 147 9.56 19.53 -4.49
N GLN A 148 10.42 20.52 -4.50
CA GLN A 148 11.12 20.95 -5.71
C GLN A 148 12.05 19.85 -6.24
N GLU A 149 12.82 19.20 -5.35
CA GLU A 149 13.62 18.03 -5.69
C GLU A 149 12.77 16.87 -6.21
N ALA A 150 11.68 16.55 -5.51
CA ALA A 150 10.74 15.50 -5.88
C ALA A 150 10.17 15.71 -7.31
N ALA A 151 9.86 16.95 -7.68
CA ALA A 151 9.38 17.27 -9.02
C ALA A 151 10.41 16.99 -10.13
N ALA A 152 11.70 16.95 -9.79
CA ALA A 152 12.79 16.63 -10.71
C ALA A 152 13.10 15.13 -10.78
N ILE A 153 12.94 14.39 -9.67
CA ILE A 153 13.36 12.97 -9.58
C ILE A 153 12.20 11.98 -9.77
N LEU A 154 10.96 12.39 -9.58
CA LEU A 154 9.80 11.51 -9.78
C LEU A 154 9.40 11.46 -11.26
N PRO A 155 9.18 10.26 -11.83
CA PRO A 155 8.73 10.13 -13.20
C PRO A 155 7.28 10.64 -13.33
N ARG A 156 7.03 11.53 -14.28
CA ARG A 156 5.69 12.05 -14.57
C ARG A 156 4.86 11.12 -15.46
N ASP A 157 5.54 10.38 -16.33
CA ASP A 157 4.94 9.43 -17.28
C ASP A 157 5.70 8.09 -17.24
N PRO A 158 5.60 7.33 -16.13
CA PRO A 158 6.18 6.00 -16.04
C PRO A 158 5.35 5.02 -16.88
N SER A 159 5.94 3.86 -17.23
CA SER A 159 5.12 2.73 -17.64
C SER A 159 4.20 2.34 -16.48
N PRO A 160 2.88 2.53 -16.60
CA PRO A 160 2.00 2.36 -15.46
C PRO A 160 1.84 0.88 -15.08
N VAL A 161 1.93 0.60 -13.79
CA VAL A 161 1.63 -0.71 -13.19
C VAL A 161 0.44 -0.60 -12.26
N ILE A 162 -0.15 -1.75 -11.88
CA ILE A 162 -1.19 -1.79 -10.86
C ILE A 162 -0.57 -1.43 -9.52
N LEU A 163 -1.13 -0.41 -8.87
CA LEU A 163 -0.80 0.00 -7.51
C LEU A 163 -1.98 -0.30 -6.60
N THR A 164 -1.77 -1.11 -5.56
CA THR A 164 -2.81 -1.27 -4.53
C THR A 164 -2.87 -0.06 -3.61
N GLY A 165 -1.72 0.60 -3.40
CA GLY A 165 -1.59 1.75 -2.52
C GLY A 165 -1.74 1.43 -1.04
N GLU A 166 -2.15 0.21 -0.67
CA GLU A 166 -2.52 -0.18 0.69
C GLU A 166 -1.99 -1.57 1.07
N TYR A 167 -0.70 -1.82 0.82
CA TYR A 167 -0.02 -3.00 1.37
C TYR A 167 0.25 -2.82 2.87
N ILE A 168 -0.80 -2.92 3.67
CA ILE A 168 -0.78 -2.82 5.14
C ILE A 168 -1.25 -4.14 5.75
N PRO A 169 -0.87 -4.46 7.00
CA PRO A 169 -1.21 -5.75 7.62
C PRO A 169 -2.70 -6.08 7.66
N GLU A 170 -3.56 -5.06 7.65
CA GLU A 170 -5.02 -5.19 7.65
C GLU A 170 -5.57 -5.80 6.35
N ASN A 171 -4.85 -5.70 5.24
CA ASN A 171 -5.29 -6.13 3.91
C ASN A 171 -4.72 -7.48 3.46
N PHE A 172 -4.06 -8.21 4.39
CA PHE A 172 -3.50 -9.53 4.12
C PHE A 172 -4.10 -10.60 5.03
N LEU A 173 -4.15 -11.82 4.49
CA LEU A 173 -4.25 -13.03 5.28
C LEU A 173 -2.94 -13.80 5.24
N VAL A 174 -2.69 -14.50 6.31
CA VAL A 174 -1.53 -15.38 6.47
C VAL A 174 -1.97 -16.76 6.89
N ALA A 175 -1.16 -17.77 6.58
CA ALA A 175 -1.39 -19.14 7.00
C ALA A 175 -0.05 -19.81 7.39
N PRO A 176 -0.07 -20.78 8.32
CA PRO A 176 1.11 -21.59 8.59
C PRO A 176 1.48 -22.46 7.39
N ASP A 177 2.78 -22.62 7.10
CA ASP A 177 3.29 -23.44 6.00
C ASP A 177 4.21 -24.60 6.43
N GLY A 178 4.26 -24.89 7.73
CA GLY A 178 5.13 -25.89 8.32
C GLY A 178 6.58 -25.46 8.58
N ARG A 179 6.95 -24.26 8.13
CA ARG A 179 8.26 -23.61 8.38
C ARG A 179 8.13 -22.27 9.07
N GLY A 180 6.90 -21.81 9.28
CA GLY A 180 6.55 -20.51 9.82
C GLY A 180 5.24 -20.01 9.22
N TRP A 181 5.21 -18.74 8.80
CA TRP A 181 4.04 -18.09 8.25
C TRP A 181 4.27 -17.68 6.79
N ARG A 182 3.24 -17.83 5.96
CA ARG A 182 3.23 -17.33 4.59
C ARG A 182 2.05 -16.38 4.35
N LEU A 183 2.19 -15.45 3.41
CA LEU A 183 1.06 -14.72 2.87
C LEU A 183 0.13 -15.71 2.15
N SER A 184 -1.17 -15.68 2.44
CA SER A 184 -2.17 -16.58 1.84
C SER A 184 -3.25 -15.83 1.08
N GLY A 185 -3.57 -14.59 1.48
CA GLY A 185 -4.61 -13.79 0.87
C GLY A 185 -4.27 -12.32 0.76
N LEU A 186 -4.73 -11.67 -0.31
CA LEU A 186 -4.70 -10.23 -0.54
C LEU A 186 -6.10 -9.77 -0.91
N PHE A 187 -6.62 -8.74 -0.25
CA PHE A 187 -7.96 -8.21 -0.46
C PHE A 187 -8.00 -6.70 -0.23
N ASP A 188 -9.17 -6.10 -0.46
CA ASP A 188 -9.43 -4.66 -0.40
C ASP A 188 -8.73 -3.86 -1.51
N PHE A 189 -9.37 -3.84 -2.67
CA PHE A 189 -8.86 -3.19 -3.88
C PHE A 189 -9.63 -1.89 -4.23
N GLY A 190 -10.36 -1.31 -3.27
CA GLY A 190 -11.15 -0.10 -3.53
C GLY A 190 -10.32 1.09 -3.94
N ASP A 191 -9.09 1.12 -3.49
CA ASP A 191 -8.17 2.24 -3.67
C ASP A 191 -7.09 2.01 -4.75
N VAL A 192 -7.23 0.95 -5.54
CA VAL A 192 -6.29 0.61 -6.61
C VAL A 192 -6.28 1.67 -7.71
N MET A 193 -5.09 1.98 -8.17
CA MET A 193 -4.85 2.89 -9.31
C MET A 193 -3.72 2.36 -10.20
N ALA A 194 -3.45 3.01 -11.31
CA ALA A 194 -2.30 2.74 -12.15
C ALA A 194 -1.24 3.84 -12.01
N GLY A 195 0.04 3.48 -11.88
CA GLY A 195 1.09 4.47 -11.70
C GLY A 195 2.49 3.91 -11.54
N PHE A 196 3.34 4.61 -10.81
CA PHE A 196 4.75 4.29 -10.63
C PHE A 196 4.98 3.27 -9.51
N GLY A 197 5.56 2.13 -9.82
CA GLY A 197 5.63 0.95 -8.96
C GLY A 197 6.26 1.15 -7.58
N GLU A 198 7.23 2.05 -7.43
CA GLU A 198 7.85 2.33 -6.11
C GLU A 198 6.83 2.82 -5.05
N TYR A 199 5.67 3.33 -5.48
CA TYR A 199 4.60 3.78 -4.60
C TYR A 199 4.07 2.68 -3.66
N ASP A 200 4.03 1.45 -4.11
CA ASP A 200 3.54 0.31 -3.31
C ASP A 200 4.52 -0.16 -2.23
N LEU A 201 5.78 0.30 -2.26
CA LEU A 201 6.76 0.00 -1.22
C LEU A 201 6.55 0.84 0.06
N LEU A 202 5.72 1.86 0.03
CA LEU A 202 5.57 2.84 1.12
C LEU A 202 4.85 2.26 2.33
N GLY A 203 3.72 1.58 2.14
CA GLY A 203 2.97 0.95 3.20
C GLY A 203 3.81 -0.06 3.99
N PRO A 204 4.41 -1.09 3.34
CA PRO A 204 5.27 -2.03 4.02
C PRO A 204 6.47 -1.37 4.73
N SER A 205 7.05 -0.32 4.14
CA SER A 205 8.16 0.42 4.75
C SER A 205 7.74 1.11 6.05
N ALA A 206 6.59 1.79 6.04
CA ALA A 206 6.11 2.56 7.19
C ALA A 206 5.56 1.69 8.30
N PHE A 207 4.69 0.72 7.97
CA PHE A 207 3.93 -0.06 8.95
C PHE A 207 4.65 -1.33 9.41
N MET A 208 5.44 -1.96 8.55
CA MET A 208 6.00 -3.28 8.84
C MET A 208 7.52 -3.28 8.99
N ALA A 209 8.25 -2.69 8.04
CA ALA A 209 9.70 -2.57 8.15
C ALA A 209 10.11 -1.63 9.28
N ALA A 210 9.43 -0.48 9.41
CA ALA A 210 9.53 0.45 10.53
C ALA A 210 10.98 0.74 10.93
N GLY A 211 11.85 1.04 9.97
CA GLY A 211 13.26 1.39 10.20
C GLY A 211 14.16 0.22 10.60
N HIS A 212 13.66 -1.02 10.61
CA HIS A 212 14.50 -2.17 10.94
C HIS A 212 15.28 -2.63 9.70
N ARG A 213 16.61 -2.50 9.73
CA ARG A 213 17.50 -2.79 8.60
C ARG A 213 17.22 -4.13 7.91
N GLY A 214 17.12 -5.22 8.69
CA GLY A 214 16.87 -6.56 8.14
C GLY A 214 15.52 -6.67 7.43
N ARG A 215 14.49 -6.00 7.94
CA ARG A 215 13.14 -5.97 7.36
C ARG A 215 13.09 -5.15 6.07
N VAL A 216 13.70 -3.95 6.06
CA VAL A 216 13.84 -3.10 4.86
C VAL A 216 14.54 -3.86 3.75
N ARG A 217 15.67 -4.50 4.09
CA ARG A 217 16.43 -5.32 3.15
C ARG A 217 15.59 -6.47 2.60
N ALA A 218 14.89 -7.20 3.46
CA ALA A 218 14.05 -8.34 3.07
C ALA A 218 12.92 -7.92 2.10
N LEU A 219 12.26 -6.77 2.35
CA LEU A 219 11.23 -6.20 1.48
C LEU A 219 11.82 -5.89 0.09
N PHE A 220 12.93 -5.19 0.04
CA PHE A 220 13.53 -4.74 -1.23
C PHE A 220 14.12 -5.90 -2.04
N GLU A 221 14.78 -6.86 -1.37
CA GLU A 221 15.23 -8.11 -2.02
C GLU A 221 14.04 -8.90 -2.58
N GLY A 222 12.95 -8.99 -1.82
CA GLY A 222 11.72 -9.63 -2.28
C GLY A 222 11.12 -8.96 -3.50
N TYR A 223 11.11 -7.64 -3.54
CA TYR A 223 10.64 -6.84 -4.68
C TYR A 223 11.53 -7.01 -5.93
N GLY A 224 12.77 -7.49 -5.75
CA GLY A 224 13.72 -7.77 -6.82
C GLY A 224 14.83 -6.74 -6.96
N LEU A 225 14.98 -5.84 -5.99
CA LEU A 225 16.07 -4.87 -6.00
C LEU A 225 17.39 -5.52 -5.55
N THR A 226 18.44 -5.24 -6.29
CA THR A 226 19.82 -5.55 -5.89
C THR A 226 20.35 -4.49 -4.91
N PRO A 227 21.36 -4.81 -4.08
CA PRO A 227 21.96 -3.83 -3.18
C PRO A 227 22.46 -2.55 -3.89
N GLY A 228 22.92 -2.65 -5.16
CA GLY A 228 23.38 -1.51 -5.93
C GLY A 228 22.27 -0.57 -6.41
N GLU A 229 21.03 -1.03 -6.44
CA GLU A 229 19.87 -0.22 -6.82
C GLU A 229 19.27 0.52 -5.63
N ILE A 230 19.54 0.08 -4.40
CA ILE A 230 19.07 0.72 -3.16
C ILE A 230 20.00 1.93 -2.86
N THR A 231 19.99 2.88 -3.75
CA THR A 231 20.81 4.10 -3.65
C THR A 231 20.16 5.15 -2.77
N TRP A 232 20.92 6.19 -2.42
CA TRP A 232 20.37 7.37 -1.76
C TRP A 232 19.22 7.99 -2.56
N GLN A 233 19.36 8.09 -3.87
CA GLN A 233 18.33 8.64 -4.76
C GLN A 233 17.06 7.79 -4.80
N PHE A 234 17.18 6.46 -4.78
CA PHE A 234 16.03 5.56 -4.66
C PHE A 234 15.27 5.83 -3.37
N LYS A 235 15.96 5.85 -2.23
CA LYS A 235 15.35 6.16 -0.92
C LYS A 235 14.75 7.56 -0.90
N ARG A 236 15.36 8.53 -1.58
CA ARG A 236 14.84 9.90 -1.72
C ARG A 236 13.53 9.94 -2.50
N ARG A 237 13.39 9.15 -3.57
CA ARG A 237 12.10 9.00 -4.27
C ARG A 237 11.04 8.38 -3.38
N LEU A 238 11.38 7.35 -2.59
CA LEU A 238 10.44 6.77 -1.64
C LEU A 238 9.98 7.79 -0.59
N LEU A 239 10.89 8.61 -0.07
CA LEU A 239 10.54 9.66 0.88
C LEU A 239 9.59 10.69 0.26
N ALA A 240 9.89 11.15 -0.94
CA ALA A 240 9.02 12.07 -1.69
C ALA A 240 7.63 11.46 -1.92
N LEU A 241 7.57 10.20 -2.39
CA LEU A 241 6.31 9.49 -2.59
C LEU A 241 5.54 9.27 -1.28
N MET A 242 6.23 9.03 -0.16
CA MET A 242 5.60 8.89 1.15
C MET A 242 4.87 10.17 1.56
N LEU A 243 5.48 11.35 1.34
CA LEU A 243 4.82 12.63 1.61
C LEU A 243 3.72 12.96 0.60
N LEU A 244 3.85 12.50 -0.65
CA LEU A 244 2.87 12.68 -1.72
C LEU A 244 1.81 11.57 -1.75
N HIS A 245 1.88 10.57 -0.87
CA HIS A 245 0.85 9.55 -0.79
C HIS A 245 -0.52 10.17 -0.50
N ARG A 246 -1.60 9.69 -1.15
CA ARG A 246 -2.94 10.30 -0.99
C ARG A 246 -3.44 10.29 0.46
N ALA A 247 -3.11 9.24 1.21
CA ALA A 247 -3.42 9.08 2.63
C ALA A 247 -2.20 9.39 3.51
N SER A 248 -1.25 10.23 3.04
CA SER A 248 -0.02 10.50 3.78
C SER A 248 -0.29 11.18 5.11
N ASP A 249 0.08 10.49 6.17
CA ASP A 249 0.20 10.99 7.55
C ASP A 249 1.46 10.36 8.17
N PRO A 250 2.66 10.89 7.88
CA PRO A 250 3.90 10.31 8.37
C PRO A 250 3.95 10.22 9.89
N VAL A 251 3.38 11.22 10.59
CA VAL A 251 3.40 11.27 12.06
C VAL A 251 2.67 10.07 12.66
N ARG A 252 1.58 9.64 12.03
CA ARG A 252 0.77 8.52 12.48
C ARG A 252 1.22 7.18 11.90
N HIS A 253 1.65 7.17 10.62
CA HIS A 253 1.84 5.92 9.87
C HIS A 253 3.26 5.35 9.97
N ILE A 254 4.28 6.17 10.24
CA ILE A 254 5.63 5.64 10.45
C ILE A 254 5.69 4.99 11.83
N CYS A 255 5.67 3.64 11.86
CA CYS A 255 5.64 2.85 13.09
C CYS A 255 7.03 2.72 13.77
N ILE A 256 7.79 3.83 13.79
CA ILE A 256 9.05 3.93 14.54
C ILE A 256 8.75 4.74 15.81
N PRO A 257 8.95 4.19 17.02
CA PRO A 257 8.62 4.89 18.24
C PRO A 257 9.33 6.24 18.34
N ASP A 258 8.58 7.29 18.67
CA ASP A 258 9.08 8.65 18.93
C ASP A 258 9.90 9.26 17.78
N TRP A 259 9.73 8.80 16.55
CA TRP A 259 10.50 9.27 15.41
C TRP A 259 10.46 10.79 15.22
N PRO A 260 9.34 11.54 15.48
CA PRO A 260 9.33 12.99 15.30
C PRO A 260 10.32 13.74 16.20
N SER A 261 10.72 13.13 17.31
CA SER A 261 11.72 13.68 18.22
C SER A 261 13.17 13.33 17.83
N LYS A 262 13.34 12.33 16.97
CA LYS A 262 14.64 11.76 16.58
C LYS A 262 15.26 12.40 15.35
N VAL A 263 14.48 13.14 14.57
CA VAL A 263 14.92 13.72 13.29
C VAL A 263 14.74 15.24 13.26
N ARG A 264 15.62 15.92 12.52
CA ARG A 264 15.59 17.37 12.30
C ARG A 264 15.62 17.74 10.83
N SER A 265 15.82 16.74 9.93
CA SER A 265 15.87 16.93 8.48
C SER A 265 15.22 15.74 7.78
N PHE A 266 14.89 15.92 6.50
CA PHE A 266 14.41 14.82 5.66
C PHE A 266 15.49 13.79 5.37
N ASP A 267 16.77 14.16 5.39
CA ASP A 267 17.87 13.21 5.26
C ASP A 267 17.93 12.25 6.46
N GLU A 268 17.74 12.79 7.68
CA GLU A 268 17.66 11.97 8.89
C GLU A 268 16.41 11.08 8.89
N LEU A 269 15.27 11.58 8.44
CA LEU A 269 14.05 10.77 8.31
C LEU A 269 14.24 9.63 7.29
N GLN A 270 14.83 9.94 6.14
CA GLN A 270 15.15 8.94 5.11
C GLN A 270 16.06 7.83 5.67
N ALA A 271 17.14 8.20 6.35
CA ALA A 271 18.06 7.25 6.96
C ALA A 271 17.40 6.43 8.08
N LEU A 272 16.47 7.03 8.82
CA LEU A 272 15.73 6.36 9.89
C LEU A 272 14.74 5.32 9.35
N VAL A 273 13.99 5.66 8.29
CA VAL A 273 12.98 4.77 7.71
C VAL A 273 13.61 3.66 6.87
N TRP A 274 14.67 3.99 6.11
CA TRP A 274 15.39 3.05 5.22
C TRP A 274 16.89 3.02 5.55
N PRO A 275 17.30 2.46 6.70
CA PRO A 275 18.71 2.34 7.07
C PRO A 275 19.48 1.45 6.08
N ASP A 276 20.82 1.71 5.95
CA ASP A 276 21.73 0.95 5.09
C ASP A 276 22.02 -0.46 5.62
#